data_76711e1b42328dae0b48022208db843a
#
_entry.id   76711e1b42328dae0b48022208db843a
#
_cell.length_a   1.000
_cell.length_b   1.000
_cell.length_c   1.000
_cell.angle_alpha   90.00
_cell.angle_beta   90.00
_cell.angle_gamma   90.00
#
_symmetry.space_group_name_H-M   'P 1'
#
loop_
_entity.id
_entity.type
_entity.pdbx_description
1 polymer ?
#
loop_
_entity_poly.entity_id
_entity_poly.type
_entity_poly.pdbx_seq_one_letter_code
_entity_poly.pdbx_strand_id
1 'polypeptide(L)'
;MNKKYGLSDITMEFGGRTLYRIIALKNFADVEAGDLGGWVETENNLSQEGDCWIYNEAKCLDDSRIYDNGAMHDNSAMFDNSEMYGDCIMFDNSKMHNSSKMFGKCRMYDDSEMFDCSEMHDSSEMHDSSEMYDNSRMFDDSKIYGNSKMCDDSMKFEYSTMHDHSIMFGYSETYNDSEMFGHSIMCGNSIMFGHSKMYDNSKMYNNSMMCGSSVMCDNSKMCDDSMMCGNSKMFGNSMMYGHSKMHGNSMMSGNSKMYDDSKMCDNSAMFGNSAMFENSVMRDYSTMRDNSTMYGNSELKNRERLYGTLASKVDKFINIDTLEGEMVTGVLKDGKILYNVGSQSEISKEEFLDKIYNEYETAEEYLKIIDMIELYLR
;
A
#
# COMPACT_ATOMS: atom_id res chain seq x y z
N MET A 1 29.36 -32.23 -30.66
CA MET A 1 27.96 -32.26 -30.17
C MET A 1 27.05 -31.88 -31.32
N ASN A 2 25.93 -32.59 -31.53
CA ASN A 2 24.93 -32.14 -32.51
C ASN A 2 24.25 -30.87 -31.93
N LYS A 3 24.45 -29.73 -32.62
CA LYS A 3 23.78 -28.48 -32.24
C LYS A 3 22.26 -28.64 -32.26
N LYS A 4 21.56 -27.98 -31.38
CA LYS A 4 20.09 -27.92 -31.32
C LYS A 4 19.57 -27.03 -32.46
N TYR A 5 20.23 -25.90 -32.69
CA TYR A 5 19.89 -24.91 -33.70
C TYR A 5 21.16 -24.27 -34.29
N GLY A 6 21.00 -23.55 -35.38
CA GLY A 6 22.02 -22.72 -36.02
C GLY A 6 21.46 -21.39 -36.50
N LEU A 7 22.33 -20.52 -36.96
CA LEU A 7 21.94 -19.27 -37.63
C LEU A 7 21.62 -19.55 -39.10
N SER A 8 20.49 -19.06 -39.58
CA SER A 8 20.16 -19.14 -41.02
C SER A 8 20.81 -17.97 -41.80
N ASP A 9 20.70 -18.03 -43.11
CA ASP A 9 21.14 -16.92 -43.99
C ASP A 9 20.15 -15.74 -44.03
N ILE A 10 19.03 -15.85 -43.32
CA ILE A 10 18.00 -14.78 -43.22
C ILE A 10 18.43 -13.78 -42.16
N THR A 11 18.63 -12.54 -42.56
CA THR A 11 19.07 -11.45 -41.66
C THR A 11 18.12 -10.29 -41.67
N MET A 12 18.12 -9.52 -40.60
CA MET A 12 17.43 -8.22 -40.51
C MET A 12 18.34 -7.19 -39.84
N GLU A 13 18.17 -5.94 -40.20
CA GLU A 13 18.81 -4.80 -39.50
C GLU A 13 17.84 -4.29 -38.41
N PHE A 14 18.31 -4.22 -37.18
CA PHE A 14 17.54 -3.73 -36.03
C PHE A 14 18.44 -2.89 -35.11
N GLY A 15 18.12 -1.61 -34.91
CA GLY A 15 18.90 -0.71 -34.05
C GLY A 15 20.37 -0.54 -34.45
N GLY A 16 20.72 -0.68 -35.76
CA GLY A 16 22.09 -0.61 -36.25
C GLY A 16 22.88 -1.92 -36.06
N ARG A 17 22.22 -3.02 -35.73
CA ARG A 17 22.78 -4.37 -35.58
C ARG A 17 22.20 -5.31 -36.62
N THR A 18 22.98 -6.31 -37.03
CA THR A 18 22.49 -7.38 -37.89
C THR A 18 22.03 -8.55 -37.02
N LEU A 19 20.77 -8.93 -37.12
CA LEU A 19 20.20 -10.09 -36.46
C LEU A 19 20.05 -11.23 -37.45
N TYR A 20 20.21 -12.46 -36.96
CA TYR A 20 20.09 -13.71 -37.71
C TYR A 20 18.86 -14.47 -37.27
N ARG A 21 18.09 -14.96 -38.20
CA ARG A 21 16.99 -15.88 -37.89
C ARG A 21 17.56 -17.23 -37.50
N ILE A 22 17.07 -17.80 -36.39
CA ILE A 22 17.51 -19.14 -35.98
C ILE A 22 16.74 -20.24 -36.74
N ILE A 23 17.39 -21.39 -36.94
CA ILE A 23 16.79 -22.58 -37.57
C ILE A 23 17.07 -23.80 -36.71
N ALA A 24 16.04 -24.61 -36.40
CA ALA A 24 16.17 -25.85 -35.66
C ALA A 24 16.92 -26.92 -36.49
N LEU A 25 17.90 -27.58 -35.88
CA LEU A 25 18.69 -28.64 -36.53
C LEU A 25 18.28 -30.03 -36.06
N LYS A 26 17.42 -30.15 -35.05
CA LYS A 26 16.84 -31.40 -34.55
C LYS A 26 15.47 -31.11 -33.90
N ASN A 27 14.67 -32.14 -33.67
CA ASN A 27 13.41 -32.03 -32.95
C ASN A 27 13.69 -31.89 -31.45
N PHE A 28 12.93 -30.99 -30.77
CA PHE A 28 12.90 -30.82 -29.30
C PHE A 28 11.60 -30.09 -28.91
N ALA A 29 11.06 -30.41 -27.77
CA ALA A 29 9.74 -29.87 -27.32
C ALA A 29 8.70 -29.93 -28.47
N ASP A 30 8.14 -28.77 -28.84
CA ASP A 30 7.18 -28.59 -29.94
C ASP A 30 7.82 -28.08 -31.25
N VAL A 31 9.17 -28.04 -31.31
CA VAL A 31 9.93 -27.55 -32.46
C VAL A 31 10.45 -28.73 -33.32
N GLU A 32 10.23 -28.66 -34.61
CA GLU A 32 10.72 -29.67 -35.57
C GLU A 32 12.00 -29.21 -36.29
N ALA A 33 12.83 -30.17 -36.69
CA ALA A 33 14.03 -29.86 -37.48
C ALA A 33 13.65 -29.16 -38.80
N GLY A 34 14.21 -27.97 -39.04
CA GLY A 34 13.90 -27.12 -40.17
C GLY A 34 13.00 -25.92 -39.82
N ASP A 35 12.39 -25.92 -38.66
CA ASP A 35 11.57 -24.78 -38.20
C ASP A 35 12.45 -23.51 -38.03
N LEU A 36 11.91 -22.40 -38.51
CA LEU A 36 12.50 -21.09 -38.31
C LEU A 36 11.98 -20.51 -36.99
N GLY A 37 12.92 -20.11 -36.15
CA GLY A 37 12.59 -19.40 -34.90
C GLY A 37 12.64 -17.90 -35.06
N GLY A 38 12.82 -17.14 -33.94
CA GLY A 38 13.00 -15.71 -33.92
C GLY A 38 14.41 -15.24 -34.29
N TRP A 39 14.80 -14.13 -33.69
CA TRP A 39 16.00 -13.38 -34.07
C TRP A 39 17.02 -13.31 -32.95
N VAL A 40 18.29 -13.56 -33.28
CA VAL A 40 19.41 -13.41 -32.35
C VAL A 40 20.53 -12.59 -33.00
N GLU A 41 21.31 -11.89 -32.21
CA GLU A 41 22.52 -11.22 -32.68
C GLU A 41 23.68 -12.21 -32.82
N THR A 42 23.76 -13.17 -31.88
CA THR A 42 24.81 -14.21 -31.88
C THR A 42 24.25 -15.57 -31.43
N GLU A 43 25.00 -16.63 -31.68
CA GLU A 43 24.66 -17.98 -31.15
C GLU A 43 24.69 -18.04 -29.61
N ASN A 44 25.30 -17.08 -28.91
CA ASN A 44 25.38 -17.08 -27.46
C ASN A 44 24.05 -16.64 -26.80
N ASN A 45 23.15 -15.98 -27.54
CA ASN A 45 21.88 -15.48 -27.00
C ASN A 45 20.89 -16.61 -26.61
N LEU A 46 21.05 -17.81 -27.20
CA LEU A 46 20.17 -18.95 -26.91
C LEU A 46 21.01 -20.16 -26.56
N SER A 47 20.70 -20.83 -25.46
CA SER A 47 21.39 -22.07 -25.06
C SER A 47 21.19 -23.22 -26.09
N GLN A 48 22.25 -23.98 -26.34
CA GLN A 48 22.19 -25.20 -27.12
C GLN A 48 21.63 -26.39 -26.31
N GLU A 49 21.49 -26.25 -24.99
CA GLU A 49 20.95 -27.25 -24.06
C GLU A 49 19.54 -26.85 -23.64
N GLY A 50 18.78 -27.83 -23.13
CA GLY A 50 17.37 -27.63 -22.75
C GLY A 50 16.46 -27.41 -23.95
N ASP A 51 15.23 -27.04 -23.70
CA ASP A 51 14.18 -26.84 -24.71
C ASP A 51 13.91 -25.36 -25.02
N CYS A 52 14.76 -24.44 -24.56
CA CYS A 52 14.59 -22.99 -24.81
C CYS A 52 14.48 -22.67 -26.30
N TRP A 53 13.55 -21.77 -26.65
CA TRP A 53 13.34 -21.36 -28.02
C TRP A 53 12.82 -19.92 -28.14
N ILE A 54 13.16 -19.27 -29.25
CA ILE A 54 12.65 -17.94 -29.61
C ILE A 54 11.70 -18.14 -30.79
N TYR A 55 10.43 -17.77 -30.60
CA TYR A 55 9.38 -17.96 -31.61
C TYR A 55 9.09 -16.65 -32.36
N ASN A 56 8.43 -16.74 -33.48
CA ASN A 56 7.87 -15.63 -34.26
C ASN A 56 8.87 -14.50 -34.56
N GLU A 57 8.58 -13.27 -34.14
CA GLU A 57 9.42 -12.10 -34.36
C GLU A 57 10.18 -11.67 -33.10
N ALA A 58 10.19 -12.51 -32.05
CA ALA A 58 10.91 -12.24 -30.81
C ALA A 58 12.43 -12.11 -31.05
N LYS A 59 13.08 -11.29 -30.24
CA LYS A 59 14.47 -10.86 -30.42
C LYS A 59 15.29 -11.01 -29.16
N CYS A 60 16.47 -11.58 -29.27
CA CYS A 60 17.45 -11.66 -28.20
C CYS A 60 18.77 -11.06 -28.68
N LEU A 61 19.19 -9.94 -28.08
CA LEU A 61 20.29 -9.09 -28.54
C LEU A 61 21.35 -8.90 -27.48
N ASP A 62 22.46 -8.30 -27.89
CA ASP A 62 23.61 -8.00 -27.03
C ASP A 62 24.16 -9.25 -26.33
N ASP A 63 24.48 -9.14 -25.05
CA ASP A 63 24.88 -10.27 -24.21
C ASP A 63 23.70 -10.94 -23.48
N SER A 64 22.44 -10.65 -23.88
CA SER A 64 21.26 -11.29 -23.28
C SER A 64 21.20 -12.78 -23.59
N ARG A 65 20.68 -13.58 -22.64
CA ARG A 65 20.75 -15.06 -22.75
C ARG A 65 19.51 -15.75 -22.23
N ILE A 66 19.12 -16.81 -22.95
CA ILE A 66 18.02 -17.71 -22.58
C ILE A 66 18.59 -19.10 -22.33
N TYR A 67 18.20 -19.69 -21.19
CA TYR A 67 18.65 -21.00 -20.73
C TYR A 67 17.45 -21.93 -20.46
N ASP A 68 17.75 -23.18 -20.21
CA ASP A 68 16.84 -24.25 -19.81
C ASP A 68 15.67 -24.44 -20.80
N ASN A 69 14.44 -24.14 -20.40
CA ASN A 69 13.23 -24.23 -21.22
C ASN A 69 12.60 -22.85 -21.49
N GLY A 70 13.34 -21.78 -21.30
CA GLY A 70 12.86 -20.41 -21.51
C GLY A 70 12.33 -20.18 -22.93
N ALA A 71 11.19 -19.50 -23.06
CA ALA A 71 10.55 -19.23 -24.34
C ALA A 71 10.24 -17.75 -24.55
N MET A 72 10.49 -17.27 -25.77
CA MET A 72 10.08 -15.92 -26.18
C MET A 72 9.12 -16.03 -27.35
N HIS A 73 8.03 -15.29 -27.31
CA HIS A 73 6.99 -15.29 -28.34
C HIS A 73 6.70 -13.90 -28.87
N ASP A 74 6.08 -13.85 -30.03
CA ASP A 74 5.54 -12.66 -30.69
C ASP A 74 6.60 -11.61 -30.98
N ASN A 75 6.54 -10.42 -30.41
CA ASN A 75 7.50 -9.34 -30.58
C ASN A 75 8.34 -9.11 -29.31
N SER A 76 8.33 -10.03 -28.36
CA SER A 76 9.08 -9.87 -27.12
C SER A 76 10.58 -9.69 -27.39
N ALA A 77 11.27 -8.97 -26.50
CA ALA A 77 12.67 -8.66 -26.73
C ALA A 77 13.51 -8.65 -25.45
N MET A 78 14.71 -9.19 -25.55
CA MET A 78 15.74 -9.14 -24.51
C MET A 78 16.95 -8.37 -25.00
N PHE A 79 17.47 -7.48 -24.16
CA PHE A 79 18.57 -6.58 -24.48
C PHE A 79 19.65 -6.62 -23.39
N ASP A 80 20.80 -6.09 -23.74
CA ASP A 80 21.97 -5.90 -22.85
C ASP A 80 22.45 -7.21 -22.21
N ASN A 81 22.48 -7.30 -20.88
CA ASN A 81 22.90 -8.48 -20.13
C ASN A 81 21.72 -9.21 -19.45
N SER A 82 20.49 -9.06 -19.97
CA SER A 82 19.32 -9.70 -19.39
C SER A 82 19.36 -11.23 -19.52
N GLU A 83 18.86 -11.94 -18.52
CA GLU A 83 18.94 -13.40 -18.48
C GLU A 83 17.61 -14.05 -18.10
N MET A 84 17.27 -15.13 -18.78
CA MET A 84 16.08 -15.93 -18.52
C MET A 84 16.48 -17.39 -18.23
N TYR A 85 16.01 -17.93 -17.10
CA TYR A 85 16.28 -19.28 -16.63
C TYR A 85 14.99 -20.05 -16.30
N GLY A 86 15.05 -21.37 -16.41
CA GLY A 86 13.93 -22.26 -16.09
C GLY A 86 12.86 -22.31 -17.17
N ASP A 87 11.60 -22.38 -16.77
CA ASP A 87 10.43 -22.44 -17.65
C ASP A 87 9.78 -21.04 -17.85
N CYS A 88 10.57 -19.98 -17.82
CA CYS A 88 10.08 -18.61 -17.98
C CYS A 88 9.63 -18.32 -19.40
N ILE A 89 8.61 -17.47 -19.55
CA ILE A 89 8.06 -17.14 -20.87
C ILE A 89 7.79 -15.64 -20.99
N MET A 90 8.17 -15.09 -22.14
CA MET A 90 7.82 -13.72 -22.56
C MET A 90 6.87 -13.77 -23.74
N PHE A 91 5.81 -12.98 -23.71
CA PHE A 91 4.79 -12.87 -24.76
C PHE A 91 4.63 -11.42 -25.23
N ASP A 92 3.97 -11.25 -26.36
CA ASP A 92 3.55 -9.98 -26.95
C ASP A 92 4.70 -9.01 -27.21
N ASN A 93 4.69 -7.83 -26.62
CA ASN A 93 5.74 -6.81 -26.76
C ASN A 93 6.58 -6.68 -25.49
N SER A 94 6.54 -7.65 -24.59
CA SER A 94 7.27 -7.58 -23.31
C SER A 94 8.78 -7.47 -23.50
N LYS A 95 9.45 -6.74 -22.60
CA LYS A 95 10.89 -6.48 -22.75
C LYS A 95 11.68 -6.63 -21.46
N MET A 96 12.89 -7.12 -21.60
CA MET A 96 13.91 -7.13 -20.55
C MET A 96 15.13 -6.35 -20.98
N HIS A 97 15.62 -5.47 -20.11
CA HIS A 97 16.76 -4.58 -20.36
C HIS A 97 17.83 -4.70 -19.27
N ASN A 98 19.01 -4.24 -19.60
CA ASN A 98 20.17 -4.16 -18.71
C ASN A 98 20.55 -5.54 -18.11
N SER A 99 20.52 -5.66 -16.78
CA SER A 99 20.87 -6.92 -16.10
C SER A 99 19.66 -7.57 -15.42
N SER A 100 18.47 -7.32 -15.95
CA SER A 100 17.23 -7.90 -15.39
C SER A 100 17.18 -9.41 -15.58
N LYS A 101 16.51 -10.12 -14.64
CA LYS A 101 16.51 -11.58 -14.66
C LYS A 101 15.16 -12.19 -14.35
N MET A 102 14.87 -13.32 -15.01
CA MET A 102 13.72 -14.17 -14.72
C MET A 102 14.19 -15.57 -14.33
N PHE A 103 13.63 -16.12 -13.25
CA PHE A 103 13.95 -17.45 -12.75
C PHE A 103 12.68 -18.27 -12.46
N GLY A 104 12.71 -19.56 -12.72
CA GLY A 104 11.61 -20.47 -12.40
C GLY A 104 10.57 -20.57 -13.49
N LYS A 105 9.33 -20.11 -13.27
CA LYS A 105 8.19 -20.17 -14.20
C LYS A 105 7.54 -18.82 -14.45
N CYS A 106 8.32 -17.76 -14.36
CA CYS A 106 7.83 -16.40 -14.51
C CYS A 106 7.26 -16.12 -15.90
N ARG A 107 6.32 -15.19 -15.97
CA ARG A 107 5.72 -14.76 -17.23
C ARG A 107 5.61 -13.26 -17.35
N MET A 108 5.93 -12.78 -18.54
CA MET A 108 5.71 -11.38 -18.94
C MET A 108 4.76 -11.33 -20.12
N TYR A 109 3.79 -10.45 -20.09
CA TYR A 109 2.76 -10.28 -21.12
C TYR A 109 2.65 -8.82 -21.56
N ASP A 110 2.03 -8.61 -22.71
CA ASP A 110 1.66 -7.30 -23.25
C ASP A 110 2.88 -6.38 -23.44
N ASP A 111 2.82 -5.16 -22.95
CA ASP A 111 3.90 -4.17 -23.02
C ASP A 111 4.71 -4.06 -21.70
N SER A 112 4.74 -5.12 -20.89
CA SER A 112 5.45 -5.11 -19.61
C SER A 112 6.96 -5.05 -19.78
N GLU A 113 7.65 -4.30 -18.92
CA GLU A 113 9.09 -4.09 -19.06
C GLU A 113 9.87 -4.23 -17.73
N MET A 114 11.02 -4.90 -17.81
CA MET A 114 11.97 -5.03 -16.70
C MET A 114 13.26 -4.30 -17.04
N PHE A 115 13.79 -3.52 -16.09
CA PHE A 115 15.00 -2.72 -16.25
C PHE A 115 16.00 -2.97 -15.13
N ASP A 116 17.24 -2.58 -15.38
CA ASP A 116 18.35 -2.58 -14.43
C ASP A 116 18.67 -3.97 -13.85
N CYS A 117 18.65 -4.12 -12.54
CA CYS A 117 18.89 -5.38 -11.86
C CYS A 117 17.62 -5.99 -11.28
N SER A 118 16.45 -5.68 -11.86
CA SER A 118 15.17 -6.21 -11.38
C SER A 118 15.05 -7.72 -11.61
N GLU A 119 14.40 -8.41 -10.69
CA GLU A 119 14.31 -9.87 -10.74
C GLU A 119 12.89 -10.38 -10.53
N MET A 120 12.49 -11.35 -11.34
CA MET A 120 11.30 -12.16 -11.15
C MET A 120 11.66 -13.60 -10.82
N HIS A 121 11.02 -14.17 -9.81
CA HIS A 121 11.27 -15.53 -9.34
C HIS A 121 9.99 -16.37 -9.28
N ASP A 122 10.16 -17.67 -9.31
CA ASP A 122 9.13 -18.71 -9.15
C ASP A 122 8.04 -18.65 -10.20
N SER A 123 6.82 -18.23 -9.88
CA SER A 123 5.68 -18.14 -10.81
C SER A 123 5.13 -16.72 -10.92
N SER A 124 5.94 -15.70 -10.68
CA SER A 124 5.51 -14.32 -10.73
C SER A 124 5.14 -13.85 -12.15
N GLU A 125 4.20 -12.92 -12.25
CA GLU A 125 3.68 -12.46 -13.55
C GLU A 125 3.61 -10.92 -13.65
N MET A 126 3.97 -10.41 -14.82
CA MET A 126 3.79 -9.00 -15.20
C MET A 126 2.85 -8.91 -16.41
N HIS A 127 1.91 -7.98 -16.36
CA HIS A 127 0.89 -7.78 -17.40
C HIS A 127 0.73 -6.31 -17.78
N ASP A 128 0.11 -6.03 -18.92
CA ASP A 128 -0.19 -4.70 -19.43
C ASP A 128 1.06 -3.85 -19.67
N SER A 129 1.12 -2.64 -19.14
CA SER A 129 2.28 -1.74 -19.22
C SER A 129 2.99 -1.60 -17.87
N SER A 130 3.04 -2.69 -17.11
CA SER A 130 3.72 -2.71 -15.81
C SER A 130 5.24 -2.69 -15.95
N GLU A 131 5.92 -2.06 -14.99
CA GLU A 131 7.37 -1.85 -15.08
C GLU A 131 8.07 -2.19 -13.75
N MET A 132 9.23 -2.81 -13.85
CA MET A 132 10.15 -3.03 -12.72
C MET A 132 11.50 -2.37 -12.99
N TYR A 133 12.05 -1.67 -12.00
CA TYR A 133 13.29 -0.93 -12.07
C TYR A 133 14.24 -1.25 -10.92
N ASP A 134 15.49 -0.90 -11.08
CA ASP A 134 16.56 -0.98 -10.08
C ASP A 134 16.76 -2.41 -9.53
N ASN A 135 16.68 -2.63 -8.22
CA ASN A 135 16.82 -3.94 -7.59
C ASN A 135 15.47 -4.50 -7.13
N SER A 136 14.36 -4.06 -7.74
CA SER A 136 13.03 -4.53 -7.35
C SER A 136 12.83 -6.02 -7.64
N ARG A 137 12.12 -6.74 -6.77
CA ARG A 137 11.98 -8.19 -6.88
C ARG A 137 10.56 -8.68 -6.67
N MET A 138 10.19 -9.66 -7.47
CA MET A 138 8.94 -10.41 -7.33
C MET A 138 9.23 -11.88 -7.06
N PHE A 139 8.47 -12.47 -6.14
CA PHE A 139 8.60 -13.87 -5.74
C PHE A 139 7.25 -14.59 -5.73
N ASP A 140 7.30 -15.91 -5.81
CA ASP A 140 6.15 -16.81 -5.72
C ASP A 140 5.11 -16.52 -6.83
N ASP A 141 3.83 -16.48 -6.48
CA ASP A 141 2.73 -16.21 -7.41
C ASP A 141 2.30 -14.72 -7.43
N SER A 142 3.22 -13.79 -7.11
CA SER A 142 2.94 -12.36 -7.08
C SER A 142 2.72 -11.78 -8.48
N LYS A 143 1.81 -10.78 -8.62
CA LYS A 143 1.44 -10.23 -9.93
C LYS A 143 1.38 -8.72 -9.97
N ILE A 144 1.73 -8.15 -11.11
CA ILE A 144 1.62 -6.73 -11.42
C ILE A 144 0.77 -6.54 -12.68
N TYR A 145 -0.18 -5.61 -12.63
CA TYR A 145 -1.10 -5.28 -13.73
C TYR A 145 -1.18 -3.77 -13.97
N GLY A 146 -1.68 -3.38 -15.12
CA GLY A 146 -1.93 -2.00 -15.51
C GLY A 146 -0.63 -1.23 -15.77
N ASN A 147 -0.57 0.01 -15.33
CA ASN A 147 0.62 0.86 -15.40
C ASN A 147 1.36 0.92 -14.05
N SER A 148 1.33 -0.17 -13.29
CA SER A 148 1.96 -0.23 -11.96
C SER A 148 3.47 -0.29 -12.06
N LYS A 149 4.16 0.25 -11.04
CA LYS A 149 5.62 0.30 -11.01
C LYS A 149 6.22 -0.18 -9.70
N MET A 150 7.27 -0.98 -9.80
CA MET A 150 8.15 -1.32 -8.69
C MET A 150 9.54 -0.73 -8.94
N CYS A 151 10.10 -0.06 -7.96
CA CYS A 151 11.41 0.62 -8.07
C CYS A 151 12.25 0.41 -6.81
N ASP A 152 13.52 0.74 -6.90
CA ASP A 152 14.52 0.62 -5.83
C ASP A 152 14.65 -0.83 -5.33
N ASP A 153 14.68 -1.05 -4.02
CA ASP A 153 14.78 -2.37 -3.39
C ASP A 153 13.41 -2.93 -2.96
N SER A 154 12.32 -2.53 -3.63
CA SER A 154 10.97 -2.98 -3.27
C SER A 154 10.73 -4.46 -3.61
N MET A 155 9.96 -5.16 -2.76
CA MET A 155 9.75 -6.60 -2.90
C MET A 155 8.28 -7.01 -2.80
N LYS A 156 7.88 -7.95 -3.65
CA LYS A 156 6.57 -8.59 -3.63
C LYS A 156 6.69 -10.09 -3.42
N PHE A 157 5.86 -10.65 -2.54
CA PHE A 157 5.86 -12.06 -2.19
C PHE A 157 4.46 -12.68 -2.26
N GLU A 158 4.42 -13.97 -2.49
CA GLU A 158 3.23 -14.81 -2.45
C GLU A 158 2.16 -14.33 -3.45
N TYR A 159 0.89 -14.30 -3.07
CA TYR A 159 -0.22 -13.92 -3.96
C TYR A 159 -0.49 -12.41 -3.99
N SER A 160 0.46 -11.59 -3.56
CA SER A 160 0.26 -10.13 -3.54
C SER A 160 0.09 -9.56 -4.95
N THR A 161 -0.78 -8.55 -5.10
CA THR A 161 -1.07 -7.96 -6.41
C THR A 161 -0.99 -6.43 -6.42
N MET A 162 -0.57 -5.88 -7.55
CA MET A 162 -0.62 -4.45 -7.84
C MET A 162 -1.44 -4.22 -9.11
N HIS A 163 -2.28 -3.19 -9.12
CA HIS A 163 -3.17 -2.86 -10.22
C HIS A 163 -3.15 -1.37 -10.56
N ASP A 164 -3.59 -1.04 -11.76
CA ASP A 164 -3.80 0.30 -12.27
C ASP A 164 -2.51 1.15 -12.36
N HIS A 165 -2.34 2.14 -11.50
CA HIS A 165 -1.19 3.05 -11.44
C HIS A 165 -0.51 3.00 -10.06
N SER A 166 -0.58 1.87 -9.38
CA SER A 166 0.02 1.73 -8.05
C SER A 166 1.54 1.69 -8.12
N ILE A 167 2.20 2.24 -7.11
CA ILE A 167 3.67 2.36 -7.08
C ILE A 167 4.24 1.84 -5.75
N MET A 168 5.26 1.01 -5.85
CA MET A 168 6.11 0.61 -4.72
C MET A 168 7.53 1.10 -4.96
N PHE A 169 8.16 1.73 -3.95
CA PHE A 169 9.57 2.12 -4.02
C PHE A 169 10.24 2.18 -2.65
N GLY A 170 11.55 2.32 -2.62
CA GLY A 170 12.36 2.17 -1.41
C GLY A 170 12.48 0.70 -1.00
N TYR A 171 12.47 0.40 0.28
CA TYR A 171 12.47 -0.96 0.85
C TYR A 171 11.05 -1.43 1.19
N SER A 172 10.06 -1.05 0.40
CA SER A 172 8.67 -1.42 0.67
C SER A 172 8.39 -2.89 0.31
N GLU A 173 7.57 -3.56 1.12
CA GLU A 173 7.32 -4.99 0.96
C GLU A 173 5.82 -5.32 1.02
N THR A 174 5.37 -6.23 0.15
CA THR A 174 4.01 -6.78 0.19
C THR A 174 4.03 -8.29 0.27
N TYR A 175 3.22 -8.87 1.16
CA TYR A 175 3.14 -10.30 1.43
C TYR A 175 1.71 -10.82 1.38
N ASN A 176 1.56 -12.13 1.21
CA ASN A 176 0.30 -12.86 1.20
C ASN A 176 -0.66 -12.32 0.13
N ASP A 177 -1.94 -12.22 0.43
CA ASP A 177 -2.97 -11.72 -0.48
C ASP A 177 -3.16 -10.20 -0.39
N SER A 178 -2.09 -9.45 -0.11
CA SER A 178 -2.20 -7.98 -0.05
C SER A 178 -2.35 -7.37 -1.44
N GLU A 179 -3.18 -6.34 -1.55
CA GLU A 179 -3.55 -5.75 -2.83
C GLU A 179 -3.43 -4.23 -2.86
N MET A 180 -2.86 -3.70 -3.93
CA MET A 180 -2.78 -2.26 -4.20
C MET A 180 -3.54 -1.92 -5.48
N PHE A 181 -4.41 -0.92 -5.43
CA PHE A 181 -5.23 -0.46 -6.56
C PHE A 181 -5.18 1.07 -6.75
N GLY A 182 -5.56 1.53 -7.92
CA GLY A 182 -5.66 2.94 -8.25
C GLY A 182 -4.29 3.62 -8.31
N HIS A 183 -4.17 4.77 -7.68
CA HIS A 183 -2.92 5.52 -7.55
C HIS A 183 -2.30 5.35 -6.16
N SER A 184 -2.42 4.17 -5.56
CA SER A 184 -1.88 3.90 -4.23
C SER A 184 -0.34 3.86 -4.25
N ILE A 185 0.28 4.32 -3.17
CA ILE A 185 1.74 4.42 -3.08
C ILE A 185 2.25 3.82 -1.78
N MET A 186 3.25 2.94 -1.88
CA MET A 186 4.05 2.49 -0.75
C MET A 186 5.49 2.94 -0.92
N CYS A 187 6.09 3.49 0.13
CA CYS A 187 7.49 3.90 0.07
C CYS A 187 8.21 3.85 1.43
N GLY A 188 9.52 3.96 1.39
CA GLY A 188 10.38 3.78 2.56
C GLY A 188 10.43 2.30 2.96
N ASN A 189 10.36 2.00 4.27
CA ASN A 189 10.31 0.63 4.80
C ASN A 189 8.87 0.20 5.13
N SER A 190 7.89 0.61 4.32
CA SER A 190 6.49 0.27 4.58
C SER A 190 6.16 -1.18 4.23
N ILE A 191 5.30 -1.82 5.03
CA ILE A 191 4.99 -3.24 4.87
C ILE A 191 3.48 -3.47 4.85
N MET A 192 3.00 -4.25 3.88
CA MET A 192 1.65 -4.79 3.84
C MET A 192 1.68 -6.32 3.92
N PHE A 193 0.86 -6.91 4.79
CA PHE A 193 0.70 -8.37 4.83
C PHE A 193 -0.70 -8.83 5.26
N GLY A 194 -1.01 -10.10 5.01
CA GLY A 194 -2.35 -10.66 5.16
C GLY A 194 -3.22 -10.32 3.96
N HIS A 195 -4.50 -10.02 4.20
CA HIS A 195 -5.46 -9.57 3.18
C HIS A 195 -5.64 -8.04 3.20
N SER A 196 -4.57 -7.30 3.47
CA SER A 196 -4.63 -5.84 3.55
C SER A 196 -4.73 -5.21 2.17
N LYS A 197 -5.48 -4.09 2.07
CA LYS A 197 -5.77 -3.46 0.79
C LYS A 197 -5.61 -1.94 0.80
N MET A 198 -4.99 -1.43 -0.25
CA MET A 198 -4.91 0.00 -0.54
C MET A 198 -5.69 0.32 -1.82
N TYR A 199 -6.51 1.35 -1.78
CA TYR A 199 -7.30 1.81 -2.93
C TYR A 199 -7.10 3.29 -3.20
N ASP A 200 -7.38 3.71 -4.43
CA ASP A 200 -7.41 5.09 -4.89
C ASP A 200 -6.07 5.82 -4.71
N ASN A 201 -6.04 6.93 -3.98
CA ASN A 201 -4.83 7.73 -3.73
C ASN A 201 -4.25 7.50 -2.33
N SER A 202 -4.49 6.33 -1.73
CA SER A 202 -3.98 6.03 -0.39
C SER A 202 -2.45 5.86 -0.39
N LYS A 203 -1.81 6.23 0.73
CA LYS A 203 -0.34 6.26 0.79
C LYS A 203 0.22 5.75 2.10
N MET A 204 1.26 4.93 2.00
CA MET A 204 2.06 4.49 3.14
C MET A 204 3.50 5.01 2.99
N TYR A 205 4.05 5.56 4.05
CA TYR A 205 5.39 6.14 4.08
C TYR A 205 6.21 5.63 5.25
N ASN A 206 7.53 5.62 5.07
CA ASN A 206 8.53 5.27 6.08
C ASN A 206 8.33 3.84 6.62
N ASN A 207 8.23 3.63 7.95
CA ASN A 207 8.10 2.33 8.59
C ASN A 207 6.63 1.93 8.85
N SER A 208 5.68 2.48 8.10
CA SER A 208 4.26 2.19 8.33
C SER A 208 3.89 0.75 7.98
N MET A 209 2.93 0.18 8.72
CA MET A 209 2.56 -1.22 8.56
C MET A 209 1.05 -1.44 8.50
N MET A 210 0.61 -2.22 7.51
CA MET A 210 -0.76 -2.74 7.43
C MET A 210 -0.78 -4.25 7.58
N CYS A 211 -1.70 -4.79 8.39
CA CYS A 211 -1.84 -6.23 8.58
C CYS A 211 -3.28 -6.71 8.78
N GLY A 212 -3.48 -8.00 8.64
CA GLY A 212 -4.80 -8.61 8.71
C GLY A 212 -5.64 -8.29 7.48
N SER A 213 -6.88 -7.87 7.67
CA SER A 213 -7.79 -7.42 6.60
C SER A 213 -8.02 -5.90 6.65
N SER A 214 -6.98 -5.15 6.97
CA SER A 214 -7.05 -3.69 7.05
C SER A 214 -7.18 -3.04 5.68
N VAL A 215 -7.88 -1.90 5.61
CA VAL A 215 -8.18 -1.21 4.35
C VAL A 215 -7.92 0.28 4.44
N MET A 216 -7.18 0.81 3.47
CA MET A 216 -7.03 2.24 3.22
C MET A 216 -7.69 2.62 1.90
N CYS A 217 -8.48 3.69 1.89
CA CYS A 217 -9.14 4.20 0.69
C CYS A 217 -9.02 5.72 0.55
N ASP A 218 -9.38 6.23 -0.62
CA ASP A 218 -9.41 7.66 -0.94
C ASP A 218 -8.02 8.31 -0.84
N ASN A 219 -7.88 9.37 -0.05
CA ASN A 219 -6.64 10.09 0.16
C ASN A 219 -6.03 9.80 1.55
N SER A 220 -6.34 8.66 2.14
CA SER A 220 -5.84 8.31 3.48
C SER A 220 -4.32 8.10 3.49
N LYS A 221 -3.68 8.40 4.63
CA LYS A 221 -2.22 8.32 4.76
C LYS A 221 -1.78 7.68 6.07
N MET A 222 -0.78 6.82 5.97
CA MET A 222 -0.01 6.33 7.11
C MET A 222 1.44 6.79 6.96
N CYS A 223 2.01 7.29 8.03
CA CYS A 223 3.38 7.81 8.04
C CYS A 223 4.13 7.35 9.29
N ASP A 224 5.44 7.34 9.20
CA ASP A 224 6.38 6.96 10.26
C ASP A 224 6.14 5.52 10.75
N ASP A 225 6.13 5.25 12.04
CA ASP A 225 5.94 3.91 12.62
C ASP A 225 4.46 3.57 12.88
N SER A 226 3.53 4.16 12.13
CA SER A 226 2.10 3.94 12.33
C SER A 226 1.66 2.55 11.89
N MET A 227 0.67 1.97 12.59
CA MET A 227 0.23 0.60 12.36
C MET A 227 -1.28 0.45 12.26
N MET A 228 -1.76 -0.25 11.24
CA MET A 228 -3.15 -0.72 11.12
C MET A 228 -3.21 -2.24 11.12
N CYS A 229 -4.01 -2.83 12.01
CA CYS A 229 -4.17 -4.29 12.11
C CYS A 229 -5.61 -4.73 12.29
N GLY A 230 -5.88 -6.00 12.06
CA GLY A 230 -7.21 -6.59 12.16
C GLY A 230 -8.07 -6.24 10.96
N ASN A 231 -9.29 -5.75 11.20
CA ASN A 231 -10.22 -5.27 10.16
C ASN A 231 -10.35 -3.74 10.21
N SER A 232 -9.31 -3.03 10.57
CA SER A 232 -9.34 -1.57 10.69
C SER A 232 -9.42 -0.88 9.33
N LYS A 233 -10.06 0.31 9.29
CA LYS A 233 -10.34 1.01 8.04
C LYS A 233 -10.06 2.49 8.13
N MET A 234 -9.43 3.04 7.08
CA MET A 234 -9.24 4.47 6.89
C MET A 234 -9.86 4.93 5.59
N PHE A 235 -10.65 6.01 5.65
CA PHE A 235 -11.35 6.61 4.51
C PHE A 235 -11.19 8.13 4.46
N GLY A 236 -11.43 8.72 3.32
CA GLY A 236 -11.36 10.17 3.12
C GLY A 236 -9.94 10.69 3.18
N ASN A 237 -9.73 11.80 3.88
CA ASN A 237 -8.42 12.40 4.10
C ASN A 237 -7.84 12.04 5.48
N SER A 238 -8.17 10.88 6.01
CA SER A 238 -7.71 10.48 7.34
C SER A 238 -6.20 10.18 7.36
N MET A 239 -5.56 10.47 8.49
CA MET A 239 -4.11 10.33 8.60
C MET A 239 -3.66 9.74 9.93
N MET A 240 -2.63 8.89 9.87
CA MET A 240 -1.92 8.36 11.04
C MET A 240 -0.45 8.76 10.97
N TYR A 241 0.10 9.23 12.08
CA TYR A 241 1.49 9.67 12.22
C TYR A 241 2.13 9.13 13.51
N GLY A 242 3.45 9.10 13.54
CA GLY A 242 4.22 8.65 14.69
C GLY A 242 4.00 7.15 14.96
N HIS A 243 3.94 6.77 16.21
CA HIS A 243 3.67 5.38 16.64
C HIS A 243 2.17 5.08 16.82
N SER A 244 1.29 5.80 16.13
CA SER A 244 -0.16 5.64 16.27
C SER A 244 -0.65 4.26 15.79
N LYS A 245 -1.66 3.70 16.47
CA LYS A 245 -2.11 2.32 16.19
C LYS A 245 -3.61 2.19 16.08
N MET A 246 -4.06 1.48 15.05
CA MET A 246 -5.44 1.01 14.91
C MET A 246 -5.50 -0.50 14.95
N HIS A 247 -6.40 -1.07 15.78
CA HIS A 247 -6.60 -2.50 15.93
C HIS A 247 -8.09 -2.91 15.93
N GLY A 248 -8.35 -4.18 15.67
CA GLY A 248 -9.69 -4.73 15.66
C GLY A 248 -10.51 -4.23 14.48
N ASN A 249 -11.75 -3.79 14.72
CA ASN A 249 -12.63 -3.22 13.69
C ASN A 249 -12.69 -1.67 13.76
N SER A 250 -11.61 -1.02 14.16
CA SER A 250 -11.58 0.44 14.30
C SER A 250 -11.68 1.16 12.96
N MET A 251 -12.24 2.38 12.96
CA MET A 251 -12.49 3.14 11.74
C MET A 251 -12.13 4.62 11.89
N MET A 252 -11.43 5.15 10.89
CA MET A 252 -11.23 6.59 10.71
C MET A 252 -11.87 7.05 9.40
N SER A 253 -12.57 8.18 9.42
CA SER A 253 -13.11 8.76 8.18
C SER A 253 -13.19 10.29 8.22
N GLY A 254 -13.37 10.91 7.06
CA GLY A 254 -13.32 12.37 6.92
C GLY A 254 -11.89 12.89 6.93
N ASN A 255 -11.62 13.91 7.73
CA ASN A 255 -10.29 14.48 7.95
C ASN A 255 -9.72 14.09 9.32
N SER A 256 -10.09 12.93 9.84
CA SER A 256 -9.66 12.50 11.18
C SER A 256 -8.16 12.18 11.23
N LYS A 257 -7.54 12.43 12.38
CA LYS A 257 -6.08 12.30 12.52
C LYS A 257 -5.67 11.63 13.83
N MET A 258 -4.66 10.79 13.76
CA MET A 258 -4.00 10.22 14.92
C MET A 258 -2.51 10.58 14.90
N TYR A 259 -1.98 10.99 16.04
CA TYR A 259 -0.58 11.40 16.21
C TYR A 259 0.07 10.70 17.40
N ASP A 260 1.38 10.64 17.37
CA ASP A 260 2.23 10.13 18.46
C ASP A 260 1.89 8.67 18.82
N ASP A 261 1.73 8.34 20.09
CA ASP A 261 1.39 7.00 20.59
C ASP A 261 -0.11 6.74 20.74
N SER A 262 -0.95 7.51 20.06
CA SER A 262 -2.41 7.38 20.16
C SER A 262 -2.92 6.03 19.64
N LYS A 263 -4.00 5.51 20.26
CA LYS A 263 -4.50 4.17 19.93
C LYS A 263 -6.02 4.13 19.75
N MET A 264 -6.43 3.45 18.68
CA MET A 264 -7.81 3.03 18.48
C MET A 264 -7.91 1.52 18.51
N CYS A 265 -8.80 0.97 19.33
CA CYS A 265 -8.96 -0.47 19.50
C CYS A 265 -10.41 -0.88 19.37
N ASP A 266 -10.61 -2.18 19.12
CA ASP A 266 -11.92 -2.84 19.08
C ASP A 266 -12.83 -2.23 18.01
N ASN A 267 -14.01 -1.77 18.31
CA ASN A 267 -14.94 -1.18 17.34
C ASN A 267 -15.03 0.35 17.48
N SER A 268 -13.93 1.01 17.85
CA SER A 268 -13.92 2.47 17.99
C SER A 268 -13.90 3.20 16.66
N ALA A 269 -14.46 4.41 16.61
CA ALA A 269 -14.55 5.16 15.36
C ALA A 269 -14.31 6.67 15.53
N MET A 270 -13.57 7.24 14.57
CA MET A 270 -13.35 8.68 14.44
C MET A 270 -13.96 9.20 13.14
N PHE A 271 -14.69 10.29 13.22
CA PHE A 271 -15.37 10.93 12.09
C PHE A 271 -15.12 12.45 12.05
N GLY A 272 -15.29 13.04 10.87
CA GLY A 272 -15.16 14.49 10.68
C GLY A 272 -13.72 14.97 10.78
N ASN A 273 -13.47 16.05 11.52
CA ASN A 273 -12.15 16.62 11.74
C ASN A 273 -11.57 16.22 13.12
N SER A 274 -11.97 15.07 13.64
CA SER A 274 -11.53 14.65 14.98
C SER A 274 -10.04 14.30 15.02
N ALA A 275 -9.39 14.53 16.16
CA ALA A 275 -7.96 14.27 16.31
C ALA A 275 -7.59 13.66 17.68
N MET A 276 -6.65 12.72 17.65
CA MET A 276 -6.04 12.12 18.84
C MET A 276 -4.54 12.41 18.86
N PHE A 277 -4.03 12.78 20.03
CA PHE A 277 -2.63 13.11 20.25
C PHE A 277 -2.06 12.39 21.48
N GLU A 278 -0.75 12.27 21.51
CA GLU A 278 0.01 11.71 22.63
C GLU A 278 -0.40 10.24 22.94
N ASN A 279 -0.64 9.89 24.20
CA ASN A 279 -1.02 8.53 24.62
C ASN A 279 -2.54 8.33 24.71
N SER A 280 -3.32 9.10 23.98
CA SER A 280 -4.79 9.00 24.04
C SER A 280 -5.30 7.67 23.47
N VAL A 281 -6.35 7.12 24.07
CA VAL A 281 -6.89 5.80 23.72
C VAL A 281 -8.38 5.82 23.48
N MET A 282 -8.83 5.23 22.39
CA MET A 282 -10.23 4.91 22.13
C MET A 282 -10.44 3.39 22.05
N ARG A 283 -11.49 2.88 22.71
CA ARG A 283 -11.84 1.45 22.67
C ARG A 283 -13.33 1.19 22.93
N ASP A 284 -13.75 -0.08 22.77
CA ASP A 284 -15.08 -0.57 23.19
C ASP A 284 -16.26 0.20 22.56
N TYR A 285 -16.31 0.30 21.22
CA TYR A 285 -17.38 1.01 20.50
C TYR A 285 -17.46 2.51 20.77
N SER A 286 -16.41 3.12 21.30
CA SER A 286 -16.37 4.56 21.52
C SER A 286 -16.28 5.34 20.20
N THR A 287 -16.75 6.58 20.20
CA THR A 287 -16.82 7.39 18.99
C THR A 287 -16.40 8.84 19.23
N MET A 288 -15.56 9.37 18.35
CA MET A 288 -15.29 10.81 18.23
C MET A 288 -15.93 11.33 16.95
N ARG A 289 -16.53 12.53 17.02
CA ARG A 289 -17.18 13.17 15.87
C ARG A 289 -16.85 14.65 15.76
N ASP A 290 -17.05 15.16 14.54
CA ASP A 290 -16.91 16.57 14.20
C ASP A 290 -15.50 17.12 14.47
N ASN A 291 -15.35 18.13 15.32
CA ASN A 291 -14.06 18.74 15.68
C ASN A 291 -13.53 18.26 17.03
N SER A 292 -13.90 17.05 17.45
CA SER A 292 -13.49 16.56 18.78
C SER A 292 -12.00 16.22 18.86
N THR A 293 -11.42 16.42 20.02
CA THR A 293 -9.99 16.24 20.23
C THR A 293 -9.68 15.53 21.55
N MET A 294 -8.73 14.61 21.52
CA MET A 294 -8.19 13.93 22.70
C MET A 294 -6.69 14.20 22.85
N TYR A 295 -6.24 14.46 24.07
CA TYR A 295 -4.83 14.73 24.40
C TYR A 295 -4.38 13.93 25.64
N GLY A 296 -3.10 13.90 25.86
CA GLY A 296 -2.49 13.35 27.06
C GLY A 296 -2.75 11.86 27.21
N ASN A 297 -3.09 11.44 28.41
CA ASN A 297 -3.47 10.05 28.72
C ASN A 297 -5.00 9.86 28.75
N SER A 298 -5.74 10.62 27.95
CA SER A 298 -7.19 10.54 27.93
C SER A 298 -7.67 9.21 27.36
N GLU A 299 -8.79 8.70 27.88
CA GLU A 299 -9.36 7.43 27.46
C GLU A 299 -10.87 7.59 27.19
N LEU A 300 -11.32 7.07 26.05
CA LEU A 300 -12.72 6.98 25.67
C LEU A 300 -13.10 5.51 25.48
N LYS A 301 -14.13 5.01 26.19
CA LYS A 301 -14.50 3.59 26.24
C LYS A 301 -16.00 3.38 26.40
N ASN A 302 -16.44 2.10 26.38
CA ASN A 302 -17.80 1.68 26.77
C ASN A 302 -18.92 2.40 26.01
N ARG A 303 -18.78 2.59 24.68
CA ARG A 303 -19.73 3.30 23.81
C ARG A 303 -19.86 4.80 24.09
N GLU A 304 -18.91 5.38 24.81
CA GLU A 304 -18.85 6.82 25.01
C GLU A 304 -18.70 7.57 23.68
N ARG A 305 -19.24 8.79 23.64
CA ARG A 305 -19.17 9.65 22.46
C ARG A 305 -18.56 11.00 22.86
N LEU A 306 -17.54 11.42 22.14
CA LEU A 306 -16.91 12.71 22.34
C LEU A 306 -17.22 13.64 21.17
N TYR A 307 -17.70 14.84 21.49
CA TYR A 307 -17.97 15.91 20.54
C TYR A 307 -17.15 17.18 20.80
N GLY A 308 -16.40 17.23 21.88
CA GLY A 308 -15.54 18.35 22.28
C GLY A 308 -14.12 17.90 22.57
N THR A 309 -13.49 18.50 23.56
CA THR A 309 -12.11 18.22 23.94
C THR A 309 -12.03 17.37 25.21
N LEU A 310 -11.14 16.37 25.20
CA LEU A 310 -10.77 15.57 26.36
C LEU A 310 -9.25 15.61 26.54
N ALA A 311 -8.80 16.32 27.58
CA ALA A 311 -7.37 16.63 27.75
C ALA A 311 -6.61 15.65 28.65
N SER A 312 -7.33 14.82 29.43
CA SER A 312 -6.71 13.83 30.32
C SER A 312 -7.65 12.67 30.62
N LYS A 313 -7.18 11.66 31.32
CA LYS A 313 -8.03 10.57 31.79
C LYS A 313 -9.04 11.10 32.79
N VAL A 314 -10.31 10.80 32.56
CA VAL A 314 -11.44 11.21 33.39
C VAL A 314 -12.21 10.00 33.90
N ASP A 315 -12.88 10.12 35.03
CA ASP A 315 -13.69 9.05 35.61
C ASP A 315 -15.00 8.87 34.85
N LYS A 316 -15.62 9.97 34.45
CA LYS A 316 -16.89 10.03 33.74
C LYS A 316 -17.03 11.35 32.99
N PHE A 317 -17.75 11.38 31.88
CA PHE A 317 -18.07 12.62 31.17
C PHE A 317 -19.47 12.58 30.53
N ILE A 318 -19.96 13.76 30.14
CA ILE A 318 -21.20 13.95 29.39
C ILE A 318 -21.03 15.11 28.40
N ASN A 319 -21.58 14.96 27.20
CA ASN A 319 -21.65 16.01 26.18
C ASN A 319 -23.09 16.50 26.06
N ILE A 320 -23.28 17.81 26.04
CA ILE A 320 -24.58 18.48 25.87
C ILE A 320 -24.45 19.54 24.77
N ASP A 321 -25.32 19.48 23.76
CA ASP A 321 -25.45 20.50 22.72
C ASP A 321 -26.23 21.71 23.24
N THR A 322 -25.73 22.91 22.92
CA THR A 322 -26.50 24.15 23.12
C THR A 322 -27.44 24.40 21.94
N LEU A 323 -28.45 25.25 22.12
CA LEU A 323 -29.34 25.68 21.02
C LEU A 323 -28.59 26.43 19.92
N GLU A 324 -27.48 27.04 20.22
CA GLU A 324 -26.60 27.74 19.28
C GLU A 324 -25.65 26.80 18.54
N GLY A 325 -25.69 25.47 18.85
CA GLY A 325 -24.88 24.44 18.22
C GLY A 325 -23.46 24.34 18.76
N GLU A 326 -23.16 24.97 19.90
CA GLU A 326 -21.92 24.78 20.63
C GLU A 326 -22.02 23.53 21.53
N MET A 327 -20.95 22.79 21.66
CA MET A 327 -20.87 21.59 22.51
C MET A 327 -20.25 21.94 23.87
N VAL A 328 -20.94 21.61 24.96
CA VAL A 328 -20.39 21.65 26.32
C VAL A 328 -20.14 20.21 26.80
N THR A 329 -18.90 19.92 27.20
CA THR A 329 -18.53 18.65 27.79
C THR A 329 -18.24 18.82 29.28
N GLY A 330 -19.04 18.17 30.12
CA GLY A 330 -18.73 18.05 31.55
C GLY A 330 -17.88 16.79 31.80
N VAL A 331 -16.82 16.91 32.58
CA VAL A 331 -15.93 15.79 32.94
C VAL A 331 -15.81 15.65 34.45
N LEU A 332 -15.87 14.43 34.97
CA LEU A 332 -15.53 14.11 36.36
C LEU A 332 -14.10 13.58 36.40
N LYS A 333 -13.22 14.26 37.11
CA LYS A 333 -11.81 13.93 37.24
C LYS A 333 -11.36 14.12 38.69
N ASP A 334 -10.80 13.09 39.29
CA ASP A 334 -10.36 13.10 40.68
C ASP A 334 -11.41 13.69 41.66
N GLY A 335 -12.67 13.31 41.44
CA GLY A 335 -13.80 13.78 42.27
C GLY A 335 -14.23 15.23 42.01
N LYS A 336 -13.68 15.93 41.03
CA LYS A 336 -14.06 17.30 40.64
C LYS A 336 -14.73 17.28 39.27
N ILE A 337 -15.78 18.11 39.14
CA ILE A 337 -16.42 18.36 37.85
C ILE A 337 -15.74 19.57 37.19
N LEU A 338 -15.26 19.33 35.95
CA LEU A 338 -14.64 20.34 35.08
C LEU A 338 -15.44 20.42 33.77
N TYR A 339 -15.26 21.51 33.04
CA TYR A 339 -16.02 21.80 31.83
C TYR A 339 -15.11 22.10 30.66
N ASN A 340 -15.50 21.63 29.47
CA ASN A 340 -14.87 21.96 28.20
C ASN A 340 -15.91 22.67 27.32
N VAL A 341 -15.57 23.86 26.82
CA VAL A 341 -16.47 24.67 25.98
C VAL A 341 -15.65 25.52 24.99
N GLY A 342 -16.01 25.47 23.72
CA GLY A 342 -15.23 26.12 22.67
C GLY A 342 -13.78 25.67 22.64
N SER A 343 -12.84 26.58 22.73
CA SER A 343 -11.39 26.29 22.74
C SER A 343 -10.82 26.02 24.14
N GLN A 344 -11.63 26.13 25.19
CA GLN A 344 -11.19 25.92 26.59
C GLN A 344 -11.50 24.50 27.05
N SER A 345 -10.58 23.91 27.78
CA SER A 345 -10.71 22.56 28.34
C SER A 345 -10.35 22.48 29.80
N GLU A 346 -11.04 21.62 30.55
CA GLU A 346 -10.84 21.36 31.98
C GLU A 346 -10.91 22.61 32.86
N ILE A 347 -11.79 23.56 32.52
CA ILE A 347 -12.02 24.76 33.33
C ILE A 347 -12.95 24.45 34.52
N SER A 348 -12.76 25.17 35.62
CA SER A 348 -13.63 25.07 36.80
C SER A 348 -15.04 25.60 36.53
N LYS A 349 -15.97 25.29 37.43
CA LYS A 349 -17.32 25.89 37.36
C LYS A 349 -17.30 27.40 37.39
N GLU A 350 -16.45 28.00 38.25
CA GLU A 350 -16.29 29.43 38.38
C GLU A 350 -15.79 30.06 37.07
N GLU A 351 -14.76 29.49 36.46
CA GLU A 351 -14.23 29.96 35.19
C GLU A 351 -15.26 29.82 34.06
N PHE A 352 -16.05 28.73 34.06
CA PHE A 352 -17.10 28.54 33.07
C PHE A 352 -18.24 29.56 33.26
N LEU A 353 -18.67 29.84 34.49
CA LEU A 353 -19.66 30.87 34.79
C LEU A 353 -19.19 32.26 34.36
N ASP A 354 -17.92 32.60 34.63
CA ASP A 354 -17.33 33.86 34.22
C ASP A 354 -17.36 34.02 32.69
N LYS A 355 -17.04 32.96 31.96
CA LYS A 355 -17.14 32.93 30.49
C LYS A 355 -18.59 33.11 30.01
N ILE A 356 -19.54 32.37 30.58
CA ILE A 356 -20.96 32.48 30.23
C ILE A 356 -21.47 33.91 30.34
N TYR A 357 -21.19 34.58 31.45
CA TYR A 357 -21.66 35.94 31.69
C TYR A 357 -20.97 36.99 30.82
N ASN A 358 -19.76 36.74 30.37
CA ASN A 358 -18.99 37.72 29.58
C ASN A 358 -19.12 37.53 28.06
N GLU A 359 -19.37 36.32 27.58
CA GLU A 359 -19.27 35.97 26.15
C GLU A 359 -20.59 35.53 25.51
N TYR A 360 -21.58 35.06 26.28
CA TYR A 360 -22.81 34.50 25.74
C TYR A 360 -24.07 35.31 26.07
N GLU A 361 -24.91 35.54 25.04
CA GLU A 361 -26.21 36.21 25.21
C GLU A 361 -27.26 35.31 25.91
N THR A 362 -27.08 33.98 25.85
CA THR A 362 -28.02 32.98 26.37
C THR A 362 -27.54 32.30 27.66
N ALA A 363 -27.08 33.09 28.63
CA ALA A 363 -26.55 32.58 29.91
C ALA A 363 -27.47 31.58 30.64
N GLU A 364 -28.79 31.76 30.55
CA GLU A 364 -29.78 30.88 31.22
C GLU A 364 -29.72 29.44 30.69
N GLU A 365 -29.44 29.22 29.41
CA GLU A 365 -29.27 27.90 28.81
C GLU A 365 -28.03 27.19 29.37
N TYR A 366 -26.90 27.86 29.41
CA TYR A 366 -25.66 27.31 29.95
C TYR A 366 -25.76 26.96 31.45
N LEU A 367 -26.50 27.73 32.22
CA LEU A 367 -26.79 27.41 33.64
C LEU A 367 -27.57 26.09 33.77
N LYS A 368 -28.57 25.85 32.92
CA LYS A 368 -29.28 24.56 32.87
C LYS A 368 -28.36 23.40 32.46
N ILE A 369 -27.44 23.66 31.53
CA ILE A 369 -26.45 22.66 31.10
C ILE A 369 -25.52 22.31 32.27
N ILE A 370 -25.04 23.29 33.05
CA ILE A 370 -24.24 23.04 34.24
C ILE A 370 -24.99 22.14 35.23
N ASP A 371 -26.25 22.45 35.52
CA ASP A 371 -27.08 21.66 36.43
C ASP A 371 -27.27 20.23 35.95
N MET A 372 -27.50 20.03 34.64
CA MET A 372 -27.58 18.69 34.00
C MET A 372 -26.27 17.93 34.12
N ILE A 373 -25.14 18.57 33.86
CA ILE A 373 -23.80 17.98 33.96
C ILE A 373 -23.52 17.56 35.41
N GLU A 374 -23.78 18.40 36.37
CA GLU A 374 -23.57 18.11 37.79
C GLU A 374 -24.48 16.96 38.26
N LEU A 375 -25.74 16.94 37.83
CA LEU A 375 -26.67 15.85 38.15
C LEU A 375 -26.22 14.50 37.60
N TYR A 376 -25.68 14.49 36.37
CA TYR A 376 -25.25 13.25 35.70
C TYR A 376 -23.90 12.73 36.22
N LEU A 377 -22.98 13.61 36.59
CA LEU A 377 -21.62 13.24 36.96
C LEU A 377 -21.46 12.94 38.47
N ARG A 378 -22.34 13.44 39.34
CA ARG A 378 -22.38 13.07 40.76
C ARG A 378 -23.01 11.71 40.98
#